data_8271b16b9a5107c2fce6c01b2845a6bf
#
_entry.id   8271b16b9a5107c2fce6c01b2845a6bf
#
_cell.length_a   1.000
_cell.length_b   1.000
_cell.length_c   1.000
_cell.angle_alpha   90.00
_cell.angle_beta   90.00
_cell.angle_gamma   90.00
#
_symmetry.space_group_name_H-M   'P 1'
#
loop_
_entity.id
_entity.type
_entity.pdbx_description
1 polymer ?
#
loop_
_entity_poly.entity_id
_entity_poly.type
_entity_poly.pdbx_seq_one_letter_code
_entity_poly.pdbx_strand_id
1 'polypeptide(L)'
;GVQTCALPIWLLELAVWLRCRLRRLPYGDQGLLLPRALLERAGGVRPLPLMEDLDLVQRLRPLAPLRSLGQPLRVDGRRWRRHGARLGVVRVAWRNAQLRRAWRRGISPAELAERYYANPR
;
A
#
# COMPACT_ATOMS: atom_id res chain seq x y z
N GLY A 1 26.13 -8.73 20.43
CA GLY A 1 25.53 -8.47 19.13
C GLY A 1 24.38 -9.41 18.90
N VAL A 2 23.14 -8.95 19.09
CA VAL A 2 21.94 -9.71 18.73
C VAL A 2 21.74 -9.52 17.23
N GLN A 3 22.23 -10.44 16.44
CA GLN A 3 21.81 -10.56 15.04
C GLN A 3 20.36 -11.05 15.03
N THR A 4 19.44 -10.14 15.05
CA THR A 4 18.04 -10.44 14.74
C THR A 4 17.97 -10.82 13.27
N CYS A 5 17.89 -12.12 12.99
CA CYS A 5 17.47 -12.68 11.71
C CYS A 5 16.00 -12.27 11.40
N ALA A 6 15.70 -11.00 11.27
CA ALA A 6 14.52 -10.57 10.56
C ALA A 6 14.69 -10.97 9.10
N LEU A 7 13.62 -11.38 8.44
CA LEU A 7 13.59 -11.34 6.97
C LEU A 7 14.20 -9.99 6.58
N PRO A 8 15.31 -9.98 5.86
CA PRO A 8 16.05 -8.75 5.68
C PRO A 8 15.11 -7.70 5.11
N ILE A 9 15.10 -6.51 5.68
CA ILE A 9 14.26 -5.39 5.22
C ILE A 9 14.41 -5.17 3.71
N TRP A 10 15.60 -5.47 3.18
CA TRP A 10 15.85 -5.41 1.73
C TRP A 10 14.97 -6.37 0.89
N LEU A 11 14.53 -7.52 1.43
CA LEU A 11 13.59 -8.40 0.72
C LEU A 11 12.20 -7.77 0.61
N LEU A 12 11.76 -7.06 1.65
CA LEU A 12 10.52 -6.29 1.62
C LEU A 12 10.64 -5.11 0.64
N GLU A 13 11.75 -4.40 0.69
CA GLU A 13 12.06 -3.31 -0.23
C GLU A 13 12.12 -3.80 -1.68
N LEU A 14 12.78 -4.93 -1.93
CA LEU A 14 12.83 -5.57 -3.25
C LEU A 14 11.42 -5.98 -3.72
N ALA A 15 10.60 -6.58 -2.84
CA ALA A 15 9.25 -6.97 -3.17
C ALA A 15 8.36 -5.75 -3.49
N VAL A 16 8.51 -4.65 -2.75
CA VAL A 16 7.84 -3.37 -3.01
C VAL A 16 8.29 -2.79 -4.33
N TRP A 17 9.60 -2.73 -4.56
CA TRP A 17 10.19 -2.22 -5.81
C TRP A 17 9.72 -3.02 -7.02
N LEU A 18 9.79 -4.36 -6.95
CA LEU A 18 9.34 -5.26 -8.02
C LEU A 18 7.85 -5.08 -8.32
N ARG A 19 7.02 -4.98 -7.28
CA ARG A 19 5.60 -4.71 -7.42
C ARG A 19 5.34 -3.37 -8.12
N CYS A 20 6.01 -2.30 -7.70
CA CYS A 20 5.85 -0.98 -8.31
C CYS A 20 6.30 -0.96 -9.76
N ARG A 21 7.42 -1.66 -10.07
CA ARG A 21 7.94 -1.75 -11.42
C ARG A 21 7.07 -2.59 -12.34
N LEU A 22 6.60 -3.77 -11.88
CA LEU A 22 5.82 -4.69 -12.71
C LEU A 22 4.34 -4.32 -12.79
N ARG A 23 3.75 -3.92 -11.66
CA ARG A 23 2.30 -3.67 -11.57
C ARG A 23 1.93 -2.19 -11.62
N ARG A 24 2.91 -1.29 -11.51
CA ARG A 24 2.69 0.18 -11.47
C ARG A 24 1.60 0.58 -10.47
N LEU A 25 1.63 -0.05 -9.29
CA LEU A 25 0.66 0.15 -8.20
C LEU A 25 1.40 0.62 -6.95
N PRO A 26 1.73 1.92 -6.83
CA PRO A 26 2.17 2.48 -5.57
C PRO A 26 1.01 2.45 -4.56
N TYR A 27 1.32 2.33 -3.28
CA TYR A 27 0.36 2.46 -2.19
C TYR A 27 0.58 3.78 -1.46
N GLY A 28 -0.39 4.18 -0.62
CA GLY A 28 -0.38 5.46 0.05
C GLY A 28 0.86 5.76 0.90
N ASP A 29 1.55 4.73 1.38
CA ASP A 29 2.81 4.84 2.13
C ASP A 29 4.02 5.24 1.25
N GLN A 30 3.90 5.22 -0.06
CA GLN A 30 4.97 5.56 -1.00
C GLN A 30 4.91 7.00 -1.49
N GLY A 31 3.83 7.72 -1.18
CA GLY A 31 3.59 9.06 -1.68
C GLY A 31 3.27 9.09 -3.18
N LEU A 32 2.45 10.05 -3.56
CA LEU A 32 2.05 10.27 -4.95
C LEU A 32 2.16 11.76 -5.27
N LEU A 33 2.97 12.11 -6.27
CA LEU A 33 3.09 13.46 -6.79
C LEU A 33 2.41 13.52 -8.15
N LEU A 34 1.44 14.42 -8.32
CA LEU A 34 0.72 14.58 -9.57
C LEU A 34 0.25 16.03 -9.76
N PRO A 35 0.10 16.50 -11.01
CA PRO A 35 -0.50 17.78 -11.29
C PRO A 35 -1.95 17.85 -10.80
N ARG A 36 -2.36 19.01 -10.27
CA ARG A 36 -3.74 19.24 -9.80
C ARG A 36 -4.78 18.93 -10.87
N ALA A 37 -4.54 19.39 -12.09
CA ALA A 37 -5.44 19.13 -13.22
C ALA A 37 -5.65 17.62 -13.50
N LEU A 38 -4.61 16.79 -13.27
CA LEU A 38 -4.73 15.34 -13.42
C LEU A 38 -5.58 14.73 -12.30
N LEU A 39 -5.42 15.25 -11.07
CA LEU A 39 -6.25 14.82 -9.93
C LEU A 39 -7.73 15.17 -10.18
N GLU A 40 -8.01 16.37 -10.67
CA GLU A 40 -9.37 16.82 -11.00
C GLU A 40 -9.99 15.97 -12.12
N ARG A 41 -9.23 15.68 -13.18
CA ARG A 41 -9.65 14.74 -14.24
C ARG A 41 -9.93 13.33 -13.75
N ALA A 42 -9.22 12.86 -12.74
CA ALA A 42 -9.47 11.58 -12.10
C ALA A 42 -10.69 11.60 -11.16
N GLY A 43 -11.32 12.75 -10.93
CA GLY A 43 -12.44 12.93 -10.03
C GLY A 43 -12.04 13.05 -8.56
N GLY A 44 -10.81 13.49 -8.28
CA GLY A 44 -10.31 13.71 -6.93
C GLY A 44 -10.07 12.45 -6.10
N VAL A 45 -9.77 12.63 -4.84
CA VAL A 45 -9.71 11.55 -3.84
C VAL A 45 -11.13 11.28 -3.34
N ARG A 46 -11.58 10.04 -3.46
CA ARG A 46 -12.90 9.64 -2.94
C ARG A 46 -12.82 9.41 -1.43
N PRO A 47 -13.83 9.83 -0.65
CA PRO A 47 -13.87 9.60 0.79
C PRO A 47 -14.27 8.15 1.10
N LEU A 48 -13.40 7.19 0.76
CA LEU A 48 -13.61 5.78 1.06
C LEU A 48 -13.04 5.46 2.44
N PRO A 49 -13.70 4.60 3.23
CA PRO A 49 -13.23 4.22 4.56
C PRO A 49 -11.96 3.35 4.52
N LEU A 50 -11.67 2.75 3.36
CA LEU A 50 -10.46 1.97 3.09
C LEU A 50 -10.23 1.89 1.57
N MET A 51 -8.97 1.70 1.14
CA MET A 51 -8.54 1.57 -0.27
C MET A 51 -8.68 2.84 -1.13
N GLU A 52 -8.76 4.02 -0.52
CA GLU A 52 -8.85 5.31 -1.21
C GLU A 52 -7.63 5.58 -2.11
N ASP A 53 -6.46 5.16 -1.67
CA ASP A 53 -5.20 5.25 -2.41
C ASP A 53 -5.20 4.33 -3.63
N LEU A 54 -5.66 3.11 -3.47
CA LEU A 54 -5.73 2.13 -4.54
C LEU A 54 -6.78 2.52 -5.59
N ASP A 55 -7.95 3.02 -5.15
CA ASP A 55 -8.99 3.55 -6.02
C ASP A 55 -8.46 4.71 -6.87
N LEU A 56 -7.79 5.67 -6.23
CA LEU A 56 -7.19 6.81 -6.93
C LEU A 56 -6.18 6.36 -7.97
N VAL A 57 -5.23 5.49 -7.59
CA VAL A 57 -4.20 4.98 -8.51
C VAL A 57 -4.82 4.23 -9.70
N GLN A 58 -5.87 3.45 -9.48
CA GLN A 58 -6.56 2.75 -10.56
C GLN A 58 -7.21 3.72 -11.57
N ARG A 59 -7.78 4.83 -11.09
CA ARG A 59 -8.37 5.88 -11.95
C ARG A 59 -7.32 6.72 -12.66
N LEU A 60 -6.15 6.92 -12.07
CA LEU A 60 -5.04 7.65 -12.69
C LEU A 60 -4.33 6.85 -13.79
N ARG A 61 -4.25 5.53 -13.68
CA ARG A 61 -3.50 4.67 -14.62
C ARG A 61 -3.88 4.85 -16.10
N PRO A 62 -5.16 4.95 -16.49
CA PRO A 62 -5.53 5.19 -17.88
C PRO A 62 -5.27 6.63 -18.34
N LEU A 63 -5.12 7.58 -17.41
CA LEU A 63 -4.96 9.00 -17.71
C LEU A 63 -3.50 9.42 -17.89
N ALA A 64 -2.58 8.77 -17.18
CA ALA A 64 -1.16 9.09 -17.23
C ALA A 64 -0.28 7.91 -16.81
N PRO A 65 0.93 7.79 -17.37
CA PRO A 65 1.90 6.77 -16.95
C PRO A 65 2.44 7.10 -15.56
N LEU A 66 2.41 6.14 -14.66
CA LEU A 66 3.04 6.24 -13.35
C LEU A 66 4.56 6.01 -13.50
N ARG A 67 5.35 6.95 -12.97
CA ARG A 67 6.81 6.90 -12.95
C ARG A 67 7.33 6.91 -11.51
N SER A 68 8.37 6.13 -11.23
CA SER A 68 9.11 6.22 -9.98
C SER A 68 10.08 7.39 -10.04
N LEU A 69 10.09 8.21 -9.00
CA LEU A 69 11.04 9.33 -8.90
C LEU A 69 12.45 8.88 -8.49
N GLY A 70 12.63 7.61 -8.11
CA GLY A 70 13.93 7.10 -7.66
C GLY A 70 14.41 7.65 -6.32
N GLN A 71 13.61 8.47 -5.65
CA GLN A 71 13.93 9.04 -4.33
C GLN A 71 13.32 8.18 -3.23
N PRO A 72 14.12 7.73 -2.24
CA PRO A 72 13.61 6.96 -1.12
C PRO A 72 12.83 7.87 -0.15
N LEU A 73 11.61 7.48 0.18
CA LEU A 73 10.87 8.07 1.29
C LEU A 73 11.23 7.34 2.58
N ARG A 74 11.66 8.10 3.60
CA ARG A 74 11.86 7.56 4.94
C ARG A 74 10.51 7.48 5.66
N VAL A 75 10.04 6.28 5.89
CA VAL A 75 8.80 6.02 6.63
C VAL A 75 9.14 5.54 8.03
N ASP A 76 8.40 6.03 9.04
CA ASP A 76 8.60 5.59 10.41
C ASP A 76 8.21 4.12 10.59
N GLY A 77 9.19 3.30 10.93
CA GLY A 77 9.04 1.86 11.14
C GLY A 77 8.37 1.46 12.46
N ARG A 78 7.83 2.42 13.27
CA ARG A 78 7.21 2.11 14.57
C ARG A 78 6.10 1.07 14.48
N ARG A 79 5.27 1.13 13.44
CA ARG A 79 4.18 0.18 13.19
C ARG A 79 4.70 -1.25 13.01
N TRP A 80 5.84 -1.40 12.35
CA TRP A 80 6.47 -2.71 12.09
C TRP A 80 7.15 -3.27 13.34
N ARG A 81 7.70 -2.40 14.19
CA ARG A 81 8.36 -2.80 15.46
C ARG A 81 7.38 -3.33 16.50
N ARG A 82 6.14 -2.81 16.53
CA ARG A 82 5.10 -3.23 17.49
C ARG A 82 4.58 -4.65 17.26
N HIS A 83 4.74 -5.22 16.09
CA HIS A 83 4.16 -6.53 15.73
C HIS A 83 5.14 -7.71 15.85
N GLY A 84 6.26 -7.56 16.56
CA GLY A 84 7.24 -8.65 16.67
C GLY A 84 7.95 -8.91 15.33
N ALA A 85 9.25 -8.79 15.31
CA ALA A 85 10.05 -8.49 14.13
C ALA A 85 10.00 -9.48 12.94
N ARG A 86 9.41 -10.68 13.05
CA ARG A 86 9.47 -11.69 11.98
C ARG A 86 8.11 -12.11 11.42
N LEU A 87 7.22 -12.55 12.28
CA LEU A 87 5.90 -13.05 11.85
C LEU A 87 4.90 -11.91 11.64
N GLY A 88 5.07 -10.78 12.33
CA GLY A 88 4.20 -9.62 12.21
C GLY A 88 4.22 -8.99 10.82
N VAL A 89 5.39 -8.86 10.19
CA VAL A 89 5.53 -8.30 8.84
C VAL A 89 4.84 -9.17 7.81
N VAL A 90 5.08 -10.49 7.86
CA VAL A 90 4.44 -11.45 6.95
C VAL A 90 2.94 -11.48 7.14
N ARG A 91 2.47 -11.46 8.38
CA ARG A 91 1.04 -11.46 8.73
C ARG A 91 0.35 -10.18 8.21
N VAL A 92 0.96 -9.02 8.41
CA VAL A 92 0.44 -7.74 7.90
C VAL A 92 0.43 -7.73 6.36
N ALA A 93 1.52 -8.18 5.73
CA ALA A 93 1.60 -8.26 4.27
C ALA A 93 0.53 -9.20 3.70
N TRP A 94 0.34 -10.36 4.32
CA TRP A 94 -0.70 -11.33 3.95
C TRP A 94 -2.10 -10.75 4.10
N ARG A 95 -2.42 -10.14 5.26
CA ARG A 95 -3.71 -9.47 5.50
C ARG A 95 -3.98 -8.39 4.45
N ASN A 96 -3.00 -7.55 4.17
CA ASN A 96 -3.13 -6.52 3.15
C ASN A 96 -3.33 -7.12 1.74
N ALA A 97 -2.69 -8.25 1.45
CA ALA A 97 -2.90 -8.95 0.18
C ALA A 97 -4.32 -9.51 0.05
N GLN A 98 -4.86 -10.07 1.14
CA GLN A 98 -6.24 -10.56 1.18
C GLN A 98 -7.26 -9.43 0.99
N LEU A 99 -7.08 -8.29 1.66
CA LEU A 99 -7.97 -7.13 1.51
C LEU A 99 -7.97 -6.59 0.07
N ARG A 100 -6.78 -6.50 -0.56
CA ARG A 100 -6.68 -6.09 -1.97
C ARG A 100 -7.32 -7.12 -2.93
N ARG A 101 -7.23 -8.40 -2.60
CA ARG A 101 -7.90 -9.45 -3.39
C ARG A 101 -9.41 -9.34 -3.26
N ALA A 102 -9.91 -9.08 -2.05
CA ALA A 102 -11.32 -8.88 -1.77
C ALA A 102 -11.86 -7.62 -2.46
N TRP A 103 -11.13 -6.50 -2.41
CA TRP A 103 -11.42 -5.29 -3.18
C TRP A 103 -11.58 -5.59 -4.69
N ARG A 104 -10.63 -6.31 -5.28
CA ARG A 104 -10.69 -6.67 -6.70
C ARG A 104 -11.86 -7.59 -7.07
N ARG A 105 -12.44 -8.28 -6.08
CA ARG A 105 -13.63 -9.11 -6.23
C ARG A 105 -14.93 -8.33 -6.02
N GLY A 106 -14.85 -7.01 -5.82
CA GLY A 106 -16.01 -6.14 -5.68
C GLY A 106 -16.58 -6.03 -4.27
N ILE A 107 -15.85 -6.49 -3.23
CA ILE A 107 -16.27 -6.28 -1.84
C ILE A 107 -16.21 -4.78 -1.53
N SER A 108 -17.26 -4.27 -0.88
CA SER A 108 -17.41 -2.83 -0.61
C SER A 108 -16.31 -2.30 0.31
N PRO A 109 -15.89 -1.02 0.15
CA PRO A 109 -14.92 -0.39 1.04
C PRO A 109 -15.34 -0.39 2.50
N ALA A 110 -16.64 -0.27 2.79
CA ALA A 110 -17.19 -0.30 4.13
C ALA A 110 -16.97 -1.68 4.79
N GLU A 111 -17.33 -2.74 4.11
CA GLU A 111 -17.12 -4.11 4.59
C GLU A 111 -15.64 -4.44 4.77
N LEU A 112 -14.77 -3.96 3.87
CA LEU A 112 -13.33 -4.11 4.00
C LEU A 112 -12.78 -3.35 5.22
N ALA A 113 -13.32 -2.16 5.52
CA ALA A 113 -12.95 -1.39 6.69
C ALA A 113 -13.39 -2.09 7.97
N GLU A 114 -14.60 -2.63 8.03
CA GLU A 114 -15.06 -3.43 9.16
C GLU A 114 -14.13 -4.62 9.42
N ARG A 115 -13.79 -5.40 8.39
CA ARG A 115 -12.83 -6.52 8.49
C ARG A 115 -11.44 -6.08 8.93
N TYR A 116 -11.01 -4.88 8.51
CA TYR A 116 -9.70 -4.33 8.86
C TYR A 116 -9.63 -3.87 10.30
N TYR A 117 -10.69 -3.21 10.80
CA TYR A 117 -10.75 -2.62 12.15
C TYR A 117 -11.31 -3.58 13.19
N ALA A 118 -12.20 -4.51 12.83
CA ALA A 118 -12.75 -5.52 13.77
C ALA A 118 -11.68 -6.48 14.30
N ASN A 119 -10.54 -6.63 13.59
CA ASN A 119 -9.43 -7.46 14.05
C ASN A 119 -8.15 -6.61 14.24
N PRO A 120 -8.14 -5.72 15.25
CA PRO A 120 -7.11 -4.70 15.39
C PRO A 120 -5.74 -5.25 15.79
N ARG A 121 -5.56 -6.58 16.04
CA ARG A 121 -4.23 -7.10 16.43
C ARG A 121 -4.07 -8.61 16.28
#